data_39405f71b5ab782106917f7cbbb178a5
#
_entry.id   39405f71b5ab782106917f7cbbb178a5
#
_cell.length_a   1.000
_cell.length_b   1.000
_cell.length_c   1.000
_cell.angle_alpha   90.00
_cell.angle_beta   90.00
_cell.angle_gamma   90.00
#
_symmetry.space_group_name_H-M   'P 1'
#
loop_
_entity.id
_entity.type
_entity.pdbx_description
1 polymer ?
#
loop_
_entity_poly.entity_id
_entity_poly.type
_entity_poly.pdbx_seq_one_letter_code
_entity_poly.pdbx_strand_id
1 'polypeptide(L)'
;MFSVEVKKGSAALLVLALVEERPRHGYEIGKLIESRSNGALSFRVASLYPMLYRLEKRGWVEGRWVEKPGERRRRFYRLTRDGRRVLAAQRDNWREFVDAIQQITGPEHA
;
A
#
# COMPACT_ATOMS: atom_id res chain seq x y z
N MET A 1 -12.71 -8.80 9.69
CA MET A 1 -11.86 -7.68 9.25
C MET A 1 -10.41 -7.94 9.60
N PHE A 2 -9.50 -7.60 8.71
CA PHE A 2 -8.08 -7.84 8.91
C PHE A 2 -7.33 -6.54 9.02
N SER A 3 -6.36 -6.46 9.94
CA SER A 3 -5.42 -5.35 9.99
C SER A 3 -4.31 -5.62 8.97
N VAL A 4 -3.97 -4.62 8.17
CA VAL A 4 -2.87 -4.75 7.21
C VAL A 4 -1.55 -5.02 7.93
N GLU A 5 -1.41 -4.50 9.16
CA GLU A 5 -0.21 -4.66 9.96
C GLU A 5 0.10 -6.13 10.27
N VAL A 6 -0.92 -6.95 10.38
CA VAL A 6 -0.76 -8.38 10.67
C VAL A 6 -0.28 -9.15 9.44
N LYS A 7 -0.52 -8.60 8.23
CA LYS A 7 -0.17 -9.22 6.97
C LYS A 7 1.17 -8.67 6.48
N LYS A 8 2.25 -9.11 7.09
CA LYS A 8 3.59 -8.65 6.71
C LYS A 8 3.82 -8.85 5.22
N GLY A 9 4.38 -7.84 4.58
CA GLY A 9 4.64 -7.86 3.15
C GLY A 9 3.52 -7.31 2.30
N SER A 10 2.27 -7.37 2.76
CA SER A 10 1.16 -6.81 1.99
C SER A 10 1.00 -5.31 2.18
N ALA A 11 1.46 -4.77 3.32
CA ALA A 11 1.34 -3.35 3.61
C ALA A 11 2.05 -2.49 2.57
N ALA A 12 3.31 -2.84 2.26
CA ALA A 12 4.07 -2.11 1.25
C ALA A 12 3.42 -2.21 -0.12
N LEU A 13 2.96 -3.41 -0.49
CA LEU A 13 2.28 -3.62 -1.77
C LEU A 13 1.07 -2.68 -1.92
N LEU A 14 0.25 -2.57 -0.88
CA LEU A 14 -0.95 -1.73 -0.94
C LEU A 14 -0.60 -0.26 -1.08
N VAL A 15 0.36 0.22 -0.30
CA VAL A 15 0.78 1.63 -0.38
C VAL A 15 1.39 1.94 -1.73
N LEU A 16 2.31 1.11 -2.21
CA LEU A 16 2.97 1.33 -3.50
C LEU A 16 1.96 1.33 -4.65
N ALA A 17 0.98 0.42 -4.61
CA ALA A 17 -0.05 0.36 -5.64
C ALA A 17 -0.89 1.64 -5.71
N LEU A 18 -1.22 2.20 -4.56
CA LEU A 18 -2.02 3.42 -4.50
C LEU A 18 -1.26 4.65 -5.00
N VAL A 19 0.03 4.76 -4.66
CA VAL A 19 0.83 5.89 -5.14
C VAL A 19 1.31 5.71 -6.58
N GLU A 20 1.20 4.50 -7.13
CA GLU A 20 1.43 4.31 -8.56
C GLU A 20 0.38 5.03 -9.40
N GLU A 21 -0.85 5.05 -8.95
CA GLU A 21 -1.95 5.69 -9.68
C GLU A 21 -1.76 7.20 -9.76
N ARG A 22 -1.33 7.81 -8.66
CA ARG A 22 -0.99 9.23 -8.58
C ARG A 22 -0.39 9.52 -7.20
N PRO A 23 0.27 10.66 -7.02
CA PRO A 23 0.75 11.05 -5.68
C PRO A 23 -0.42 11.16 -4.70
N ARG A 24 -0.20 10.70 -3.46
CA ARG A 24 -1.24 10.70 -2.43
C ARG A 24 -0.61 11.00 -1.07
N HIS A 25 -1.38 11.64 -0.19
CA HIS A 25 -0.94 11.83 1.19
C HIS A 25 -1.43 10.68 2.08
N GLY A 26 -0.84 10.58 3.28
CA GLY A 26 -1.08 9.42 4.15
C GLY A 26 -2.54 9.20 4.53
N TYR A 27 -3.25 10.29 4.85
CA TYR A 27 -4.66 10.16 5.22
C TYR A 27 -5.48 9.55 4.08
N GLU A 28 -5.25 10.01 2.87
CA GLU A 28 -5.93 9.49 1.69
C GLU A 28 -5.60 8.01 1.47
N ILE A 29 -4.33 7.64 1.64
CA ILE A 29 -3.91 6.25 1.48
C ILE A 29 -4.68 5.33 2.43
N GLY A 30 -4.74 5.70 3.70
CA GLY A 30 -5.46 4.92 4.69
C GLY A 30 -6.95 4.78 4.37
N LYS A 31 -7.57 5.88 3.96
CA LYS A 31 -8.98 5.89 3.57
C LYS A 31 -9.26 4.98 2.38
N LEU A 32 -8.38 5.00 1.38
CA LEU A 32 -8.57 4.19 0.19
C LEU A 32 -8.39 2.69 0.46
N ILE A 33 -7.44 2.34 1.32
CA ILE A 33 -7.28 0.93 1.70
C ILE A 33 -8.58 0.41 2.31
N GLU A 34 -9.16 1.18 3.21
CA GLU A 34 -10.39 0.78 3.86
C GLU A 34 -11.57 0.75 2.89
N SER A 35 -11.76 1.81 2.11
CA SER A 35 -12.91 1.91 1.21
C SER A 35 -12.86 0.91 0.07
N ARG A 36 -11.69 0.74 -0.56
CA ARG A 36 -11.57 -0.19 -1.69
C ARG A 36 -11.69 -1.65 -1.28
N SER A 37 -11.44 -1.96 -0.02
CA SER A 37 -11.58 -3.31 0.51
C SER A 37 -12.94 -3.52 1.19
N ASN A 38 -13.85 -2.57 1.09
CA ASN A 38 -15.15 -2.61 1.77
C ASN A 38 -14.98 -2.85 3.27
N GLY A 39 -13.96 -2.23 3.87
CA GLY A 39 -13.69 -2.33 5.30
C GLY A 39 -12.97 -3.61 5.71
N ALA A 40 -12.64 -4.51 4.76
CA ALA A 40 -11.95 -5.75 5.10
C ALA A 40 -10.52 -5.51 5.56
N LEU A 41 -9.88 -4.46 5.04
CA LEU A 41 -8.54 -4.07 5.42
C LEU A 41 -8.56 -2.66 6.00
N SER A 42 -7.77 -2.44 7.04
CA SER A 42 -7.62 -1.12 7.62
C SER A 42 -6.16 -0.89 8.01
N PHE A 43 -5.75 0.36 8.05
CA PHE A 43 -4.39 0.73 8.39
C PHE A 43 -4.45 1.79 9.47
N ARG A 44 -3.89 1.49 10.64
CA ARG A 44 -3.85 2.46 11.72
C ARG A 44 -2.87 3.58 11.38
N VAL A 45 -3.25 4.81 11.76
CA VAL A 45 -2.38 5.98 11.57
C VAL A 45 -1.02 5.74 12.22
N ALA A 46 -1.01 5.15 13.42
CA ALA A 46 0.23 4.89 14.15
C ALA A 46 1.18 3.97 13.41
N SER A 47 0.68 3.13 12.49
CA SER A 47 1.51 2.22 11.70
C SER A 47 1.75 2.74 10.29
N LEU A 48 0.81 3.48 9.74
CA LEU A 48 0.89 3.97 8.37
C LEU A 48 2.03 4.97 8.17
N TYR A 49 2.14 5.97 9.03
CA TYR A 49 3.17 7.00 8.85
C TYR A 49 4.59 6.46 9.04
N PRO A 50 4.87 5.61 10.03
CA PRO A 50 6.18 4.94 10.08
C PRO A 50 6.46 4.08 8.85
N MET A 51 5.43 3.43 8.28
CA MET A 51 5.60 2.66 7.05
C MET A 51 6.00 3.56 5.89
N LEU A 52 5.31 4.69 5.71
CA LEU A 52 5.64 5.65 4.66
C LEU A 52 7.08 6.17 4.82
N TYR A 53 7.50 6.44 6.05
CA TYR A 53 8.87 6.86 6.33
C TYR A 53 9.87 5.80 5.90
N ARG A 54 9.61 4.53 6.21
CA ARG A 54 10.50 3.43 5.82
C ARG A 54 10.57 3.27 4.31
N LEU A 55 9.44 3.40 3.62
CA LEU A 55 9.41 3.29 2.16
C LEU A 55 10.20 4.43 1.51
N GLU A 56 10.10 5.63 2.09
CA GLU A 56 10.86 6.78 1.60
C GLU A 56 12.35 6.57 1.83
N LYS A 57 12.74 6.07 3.01
CA LYS A 57 14.14 5.78 3.30
C LYS A 57 14.74 4.75 2.36
N ARG A 58 13.93 3.79 1.93
CA ARG A 58 14.38 2.79 0.96
C ARG A 58 14.42 3.32 -0.47
N GLY A 59 13.91 4.53 -0.68
CA GLY A 59 13.90 5.12 -2.02
C GLY A 59 12.79 4.60 -2.92
N TRP A 60 11.77 3.95 -2.36
CA TRP A 60 10.65 3.41 -3.14
C TRP A 60 9.55 4.42 -3.35
N VAL A 61 9.43 5.39 -2.46
CA VAL A 61 8.55 6.55 -2.62
C VAL A 61 9.34 7.81 -2.31
N GLU A 62 8.86 8.93 -2.83
CA GLU A 62 9.45 10.24 -2.56
C GLU A 62 8.37 11.14 -2.00
N GLY A 63 8.63 11.75 -0.84
CA GLY A 63 7.67 12.64 -0.19
C GLY A 63 7.94 14.09 -0.53
N ARG A 64 6.86 14.86 -0.68
CA ARG A 64 6.93 16.29 -0.93
C ARG A 64 5.83 17.00 -0.15
N TRP A 65 6.20 18.07 0.54
CA TRP A 65 5.23 18.91 1.24
C TRP A 65 4.48 19.77 0.23
N VAL A 66 3.17 19.82 0.38
CA VAL A 66 2.30 20.62 -0.48
C VAL A 66 1.45 21.53 0.42
N GLU A 67 1.47 22.82 0.10
CA GLU A 67 0.67 23.82 0.81
C GLU A 67 -0.31 24.45 -0.17
N LYS A 68 -1.58 24.54 0.24
CA LYS A 68 -2.62 25.19 -0.52
C LYS A 68 -3.30 26.24 0.37
N PRO A 69 -3.67 27.40 -0.18
CA PRO A 69 -4.34 28.42 0.61
C PRO A 69 -5.57 27.87 1.31
N GLY A 70 -5.69 28.13 2.62
CA GLY A 70 -6.83 27.69 3.42
C GLY A 70 -6.85 26.23 3.79
N GLU A 71 -5.84 25.46 3.40
CA GLU A 71 -5.79 24.03 3.71
C GLU A 71 -4.58 23.68 4.56
N ARG A 72 -4.68 22.55 5.27
CA ARG A 72 -3.57 22.02 6.06
C ARG A 72 -2.44 21.60 5.14
N ARG A 73 -1.21 21.92 5.52
CA ARG A 73 -0.02 21.42 4.84
C ARG A 73 0.01 19.90 4.92
N ARG A 74 0.25 19.22 3.78
CA ARG A 74 0.25 17.75 3.70
C ARG A 74 1.46 17.27 2.94
N ARG A 75 1.96 16.09 3.35
CA ARG A 75 3.05 15.44 2.67
C ARG A 75 2.50 14.43 1.67
N PHE A 76 2.76 14.64 0.39
CA PHE A 76 2.35 13.75 -0.68
C PHE A 76 3.49 12.83 -1.04
N TYR A 77 3.17 11.59 -1.34
CA TYR A 77 4.15 10.56 -1.71
C TYR A 77 3.89 10.12 -3.13
N ARG A 78 4.95 9.98 -3.90
CA ARG A 78 4.89 9.48 -5.26
C ARG A 78 5.81 8.27 -5.41
N LEU A 79 5.47 7.39 -6.34
CA LEU A 79 6.27 6.20 -6.61
C LEU A 79 7.52 6.58 -7.39
N THR A 80 8.67 6.03 -6.96
CA THR A 80 9.93 6.22 -7.68
C THR A 80 10.12 5.11 -8.71
N ARG A 81 11.17 5.22 -9.53
CA ARG A 81 11.53 4.16 -10.47
C ARG A 81 11.83 2.86 -9.72
N ASP A 82 12.60 2.94 -8.62
CA ASP A 82 12.87 1.76 -7.80
C ASP A 82 11.60 1.19 -7.19
N GLY A 83 10.71 2.06 -6.74
CA GLY A 83 9.42 1.63 -6.20
C GLY A 83 8.59 0.87 -7.22
N ARG A 84 8.64 1.26 -8.50
CA ARG A 84 7.92 0.55 -9.55
C ARG A 84 8.43 -0.88 -9.72
N ARG A 85 9.75 -1.06 -9.65
CA ARG A 85 10.34 -2.40 -9.75
C ARG A 85 9.94 -3.26 -8.56
N VAL A 86 9.98 -2.69 -7.36
CA VAL A 86 9.57 -3.41 -6.15
C VAL A 86 8.09 -3.79 -6.22
N LEU A 87 7.26 -2.86 -6.67
CA LEU A 87 5.81 -3.10 -6.79
C LEU A 87 5.54 -4.25 -7.77
N ALA A 88 6.20 -4.25 -8.92
CA ALA A 88 6.02 -5.32 -9.90
C ALA A 88 6.38 -6.69 -9.32
N ALA A 89 7.52 -6.78 -8.62
CA ALA A 89 7.94 -8.02 -7.99
C ALA A 89 6.97 -8.47 -6.90
N GLN A 90 6.47 -7.54 -6.10
CA GLN A 90 5.50 -7.87 -5.04
C GLN A 90 4.16 -8.32 -5.61
N ARG A 91 3.73 -7.72 -6.72
CA ARG A 91 2.51 -8.17 -7.39
C ARG A 91 2.65 -9.59 -7.90
N ASP A 92 3.79 -9.93 -8.48
CA ASP A 92 4.03 -11.27 -8.98
C ASP A 92 4.05 -12.29 -7.84
N ASN A 93 4.74 -11.97 -6.76
CA ASN A 93 4.79 -12.85 -5.59
C ASN A 93 3.42 -13.06 -4.98
N TRP A 94 2.62 -12.00 -4.90
CA TRP A 94 1.28 -12.10 -4.35
C TRP A 94 0.39 -12.95 -5.24
N ARG A 95 0.48 -12.79 -6.56
CA ARG A 95 -0.30 -13.57 -7.51
C ARG A 95 0.04 -15.05 -7.40
N GLU A 96 1.33 -15.38 -7.31
CA GLU A 96 1.76 -16.75 -7.11
C GLU A 96 1.19 -17.35 -5.83
N PHE A 97 1.20 -16.57 -4.76
CA PHE A 97 0.68 -17.01 -3.47
C PHE A 97 -0.82 -17.29 -3.55
N VAL A 98 -1.57 -16.39 -4.13
CA VAL A 98 -3.02 -16.55 -4.30
C VAL A 98 -3.32 -17.76 -5.18
N ASP A 99 -2.60 -17.92 -6.28
CA ASP A 99 -2.78 -19.06 -7.17
C ASP A 99 -2.50 -20.37 -6.47
N ALA A 100 -1.44 -20.43 -5.68
CA ALA A 100 -1.09 -21.63 -4.92
C ALA A 100 -2.19 -21.98 -3.91
N ILE A 101 -2.72 -20.99 -3.21
CA ILE A 101 -3.81 -21.22 -2.25
C ILE A 101 -5.05 -21.75 -2.98
N GLN A 102 -5.38 -21.16 -4.11
CA GLN A 102 -6.55 -21.60 -4.87
C GLN A 102 -6.39 -23.02 -5.40
N GLN A 103 -5.18 -23.41 -5.80
CA GLN A 103 -4.91 -24.77 -6.24
C GLN A 103 -5.13 -25.78 -5.11
N ILE A 104 -4.85 -25.41 -3.87
CA ILE A 104 -4.99 -26.30 -2.72
C ILE A 104 -6.43 -26.35 -2.24
N THR A 105 -7.10 -25.20 -2.21
CA THR A 105 -8.40 -25.06 -1.58
C THR A 105 -9.58 -25.01 -2.56
N GLY A 106 -9.31 -25.01 -3.86
CA GLY A 106 -10.37 -24.93 -4.86
C GLY A 106 -11.27 -26.16 -4.87
N PRO A 107 -12.56 -26.01 -5.25
CA PRO A 107 -13.51 -27.12 -5.25
C PRO A 107 -13.09 -28.28 -6.15
N GLU A 108 -12.37 -28.01 -7.21
CA GLU A 108 -11.92 -29.03 -8.17
C GLU A 108 -10.89 -29.99 -7.58
N HIS A 109 -10.36 -29.70 -6.41
CA HIS A 109 -9.36 -30.55 -5.73
C HIS A 109 -9.93 -31.21 -4.46
N ALA A 110 -11.21 -31.09 -4.26
CA ALA A 110 -11.85 -31.64 -3.07
C ALA A 110 -11.97 -33.18 -3.17
#